data_1b8864b6be2ae3276a2ea58674f29e22
#
_entry.id   1b8864b6be2ae3276a2ea58674f29e22
#
_cell.length_a   1.000
_cell.length_b   1.000
_cell.length_c   1.000
_cell.angle_alpha   90.00
_cell.angle_beta   90.00
_cell.angle_gamma   90.00
#
_symmetry.space_group_name_H-M   'P 1'
#
loop_
_entity.id
_entity.type
_entity.pdbx_description
1 polymer ?
#
loop_
_entity_poly.entity_id
_entity_poly.type
_entity_poly.pdbx_seq_one_letter_code
_entity_poly.pdbx_strand_id
1 'polypeptide(L)'
;MDTPNPKKKKWLWLTASSAAVLILAVAGVVCWKFTADPEAGLPPEEKIRRNFQKAFDPKQSTLDRLATLRRSFKAAKDIPPEKRHPIIVEALAESVNRTFTEFAKLPPEQKAARAEEMRLDAERTEKYFRRFSKKTQRKALSLLANTPGGRAQINRAIDTTSNVLSPEDRKLLGPAVKIWKSMLEEVK
;
A
#
# COMPACT_ATOMS: atom_id res chain seq x y z
N MET A 1 -18.63 -10.94 -56.11
CA MET A 1 -19.15 -10.72 -54.74
C MET A 1 -18.87 -11.99 -53.95
N ASP A 2 -17.78 -11.93 -53.12
CA ASP A 2 -17.39 -13.09 -52.33
C ASP A 2 -18.26 -13.19 -51.08
N THR A 3 -19.05 -14.28 -51.01
CA THR A 3 -19.83 -14.60 -49.81
C THR A 3 -18.88 -15.08 -48.71
N PRO A 4 -18.90 -14.50 -47.53
CA PRO A 4 -17.96 -14.86 -46.46
C PRO A 4 -18.25 -16.30 -45.99
N ASN A 5 -17.19 -17.12 -45.96
CA ASN A 5 -17.20 -18.52 -45.58
C ASN A 5 -17.78 -18.69 -44.15
N PRO A 6 -18.90 -19.45 -43.99
CA PRO A 6 -19.59 -19.58 -42.69
C PRO A 6 -18.75 -20.24 -41.59
N LYS A 7 -17.72 -21.03 -41.96
CA LYS A 7 -16.78 -21.65 -41.01
C LYS A 7 -15.85 -20.61 -40.32
N LYS A 8 -15.44 -19.56 -41.06
CA LYS A 8 -14.64 -18.48 -40.49
C LYS A 8 -15.43 -17.62 -39.49
N LYS A 9 -16.73 -17.44 -39.73
CA LYS A 9 -17.61 -16.66 -38.85
C LYS A 9 -17.86 -17.35 -37.52
N LYS A 10 -18.01 -18.69 -37.49
CA LYS A 10 -18.15 -19.48 -36.25
C LYS A 10 -16.88 -19.44 -35.38
N TRP A 11 -15.70 -19.48 -35.99
CA TRP A 11 -14.43 -19.42 -35.29
C TRP A 11 -14.19 -18.04 -34.62
N LEU A 12 -14.54 -16.96 -35.31
CA LEU A 12 -14.47 -15.60 -34.77
C LEU A 12 -15.40 -15.39 -33.56
N TRP A 13 -16.60 -16.00 -33.59
CA TRP A 13 -17.53 -15.95 -32.45
C TRP A 13 -17.02 -16.73 -31.22
N LEU A 14 -16.44 -17.92 -31.47
CA LEU A 14 -15.85 -18.72 -30.37
C LEU A 14 -14.66 -18.05 -29.72
N THR A 15 -13.79 -17.40 -30.48
CA THR A 15 -12.62 -16.66 -29.91
C THR A 15 -13.07 -15.37 -29.24
N ALA A 16 -14.05 -14.65 -29.74
CA ALA A 16 -14.60 -13.46 -29.12
C ALA A 16 -15.32 -13.77 -27.80
N SER A 17 -16.07 -14.88 -27.75
CA SER A 17 -16.74 -15.28 -26.50
C SER A 17 -15.75 -15.74 -25.40
N SER A 18 -14.69 -16.47 -25.77
CA SER A 18 -13.67 -16.90 -24.81
C SER A 18 -12.88 -15.71 -24.25
N ALA A 19 -12.55 -14.72 -25.08
CA ALA A 19 -11.90 -13.49 -24.62
C ALA A 19 -12.81 -12.68 -23.68
N ALA A 20 -14.09 -12.57 -23.98
CA ALA A 20 -15.05 -11.88 -23.12
C ALA A 20 -15.21 -12.57 -21.76
N VAL A 21 -15.27 -13.91 -21.73
CA VAL A 21 -15.32 -14.68 -20.47
C VAL A 21 -14.06 -14.49 -19.65
N LEU A 22 -12.88 -14.46 -20.29
CA LEU A 22 -11.60 -14.21 -19.61
C LEU A 22 -11.55 -12.80 -19.01
N ILE A 23 -12.00 -11.79 -19.74
CA ILE A 23 -12.06 -10.40 -19.25
C ILE A 23 -13.03 -10.30 -18.08
N LEU A 24 -14.20 -10.94 -18.15
CA LEU A 24 -15.17 -10.95 -17.06
C LEU A 24 -14.64 -11.70 -15.84
N ALA A 25 -13.94 -12.81 -16.02
CA ALA A 25 -13.32 -13.56 -14.93
C ALA A 25 -12.22 -12.73 -14.24
N VAL A 26 -11.34 -12.09 -15.02
CA VAL A 26 -10.30 -11.20 -14.47
C VAL A 26 -10.93 -9.99 -13.77
N ALA A 27 -11.91 -9.35 -14.37
CA ALA A 27 -12.66 -8.25 -13.75
C ALA A 27 -13.38 -8.71 -12.49
N GLY A 28 -13.99 -9.89 -12.48
CA GLY A 28 -14.63 -10.48 -11.30
C GLY A 28 -13.64 -10.72 -10.16
N VAL A 29 -12.47 -11.30 -10.43
CA VAL A 29 -11.42 -11.53 -9.44
C VAL A 29 -10.87 -10.20 -8.89
N VAL A 30 -10.66 -9.23 -9.78
CA VAL A 30 -10.20 -7.88 -9.34
C VAL A 30 -11.28 -7.21 -8.49
N CYS A 31 -12.53 -7.21 -8.93
CA CYS A 31 -13.63 -6.66 -8.14
C CYS A 31 -13.78 -7.38 -6.79
N TRP A 32 -13.69 -8.72 -6.78
CA TRP A 32 -13.77 -9.49 -5.54
C TRP A 32 -12.63 -9.15 -4.57
N LYS A 33 -11.37 -9.06 -5.04
CA LYS A 33 -10.24 -8.63 -4.21
C LYS A 33 -10.45 -7.24 -3.60
N PHE A 34 -11.09 -6.32 -4.34
CA PHE A 34 -11.35 -4.96 -3.84
C PHE A 34 -12.60 -4.84 -2.98
N THR A 35 -13.55 -5.77 -3.06
CA THR A 35 -14.83 -5.73 -2.33
C THR A 35 -14.88 -6.69 -1.16
N ALA A 36 -14.20 -7.85 -1.25
CA ALA A 36 -14.16 -8.82 -0.16
C ALA A 36 -13.45 -8.23 1.06
N ASP A 37 -14.08 -8.34 2.20
CA ASP A 37 -13.50 -7.98 3.50
C ASP A 37 -13.20 -9.28 4.26
N PRO A 38 -11.97 -9.80 4.20
CA PRO A 38 -11.60 -11.04 4.91
C PRO A 38 -11.62 -10.86 6.44
N GLU A 39 -11.83 -9.66 6.92
CA GLU A 39 -11.88 -9.31 8.34
C GLU A 39 -13.27 -8.83 8.75
N ALA A 40 -14.30 -9.25 7.98
CA ALA A 40 -15.71 -8.98 8.31
C ALA A 40 -16.03 -9.42 9.71
N GLY A 41 -16.34 -8.79 10.67
CA GLY A 41 -16.60 -9.20 12.07
C GLY A 41 -15.57 -8.68 13.08
N LEU A 42 -14.43 -8.15 12.62
CA LEU A 42 -13.52 -7.46 13.52
C LEU A 42 -13.97 -6.02 13.79
N PRO A 43 -13.68 -5.48 14.98
CA PRO A 43 -13.86 -4.06 15.25
C PRO A 43 -13.12 -3.18 14.21
N PRO A 44 -13.67 -2.01 13.81
CA PRO A 44 -13.07 -1.17 12.79
C PRO A 44 -11.62 -0.77 13.10
N GLU A 45 -11.28 -0.52 14.35
CA GLU A 45 -9.92 -0.18 14.79
C GLU A 45 -8.95 -1.34 14.54
N GLU A 46 -9.35 -2.56 14.89
CA GLU A 46 -8.53 -3.75 14.66
C GLU A 46 -8.36 -4.06 13.17
N LYS A 47 -9.41 -3.85 12.35
CA LYS A 47 -9.32 -3.94 10.89
C LYS A 47 -8.26 -2.98 10.35
N ILE A 48 -8.23 -1.74 10.82
CA ILE A 48 -7.25 -0.75 10.40
C ILE A 48 -5.84 -1.23 10.73
N ARG A 49 -5.58 -1.64 11.99
CA ARG A 49 -4.26 -2.12 12.42
C ARG A 49 -3.79 -3.31 11.59
N ARG A 50 -4.61 -4.34 11.44
CA ARG A 50 -4.28 -5.54 10.64
C ARG A 50 -4.03 -5.22 9.17
N ASN A 51 -4.86 -4.37 8.58
CA ASN A 51 -4.70 -3.98 7.19
C ASN A 51 -3.43 -3.14 6.98
N PHE A 52 -3.07 -2.25 7.90
CA PHE A 52 -1.79 -1.55 7.80
C PHE A 52 -0.61 -2.54 7.92
N GLN A 53 -0.64 -3.46 8.89
CA GLN A 53 0.40 -4.48 9.02
C GLN A 53 0.55 -5.31 7.73
N LYS A 54 -0.56 -5.75 7.12
CA LYS A 54 -0.54 -6.47 5.84
C LYS A 54 -0.01 -5.61 4.70
N ALA A 55 -0.38 -4.34 4.63
CA ALA A 55 0.08 -3.44 3.56
C ALA A 55 1.60 -3.23 3.59
N PHE A 56 2.23 -3.35 4.75
CA PHE A 56 3.68 -3.27 4.93
C PHE A 56 4.39 -4.64 4.81
N ASP A 57 3.65 -5.75 4.65
CA ASP A 57 4.26 -7.05 4.43
C ASP A 57 4.96 -7.07 3.05
N PRO A 58 6.27 -7.40 3.02
CA PRO A 58 7.05 -7.46 1.79
C PRO A 58 6.52 -8.47 0.77
N LYS A 59 5.87 -9.54 1.24
CA LYS A 59 5.31 -10.58 0.39
C LYS A 59 4.05 -10.15 -0.37
N GLN A 60 3.46 -9.02 0.00
CA GLN A 60 2.26 -8.51 -0.66
C GLN A 60 2.56 -7.87 -2.01
N SER A 61 1.77 -8.21 -3.02
CA SER A 61 1.83 -7.49 -4.30
C SER A 61 1.36 -6.04 -4.16
N THR A 62 1.78 -5.17 -5.07
CA THR A 62 1.34 -3.75 -5.08
C THR A 62 -0.18 -3.61 -5.10
N LEU A 63 -0.88 -4.48 -5.86
CA LEU A 63 -2.34 -4.48 -5.92
C LEU A 63 -2.97 -4.89 -4.59
N ASP A 64 -2.43 -5.92 -3.93
CA ASP A 64 -2.92 -6.37 -2.63
C ASP A 64 -2.69 -5.31 -1.54
N ARG A 65 -1.55 -4.63 -1.56
CA ARG A 65 -1.27 -3.47 -0.67
C ARG A 65 -2.29 -2.36 -0.85
N LEU A 66 -2.58 -1.96 -2.09
CA LEU A 66 -3.56 -0.93 -2.40
C LEU A 66 -4.98 -1.34 -1.97
N ALA A 67 -5.37 -2.59 -2.24
CA ALA A 67 -6.66 -3.12 -1.81
C ALA A 67 -6.78 -3.11 -0.28
N THR A 68 -5.70 -3.48 0.41
CA THR A 68 -5.62 -3.51 1.87
C THR A 68 -5.70 -2.11 2.47
N LEU A 69 -4.96 -1.14 1.93
CA LEU A 69 -5.05 0.26 2.36
C LEU A 69 -6.45 0.84 2.13
N ARG A 70 -7.08 0.52 0.99
CA ARG A 70 -8.46 0.94 0.72
C ARG A 70 -9.44 0.38 1.75
N ARG A 71 -9.27 -0.88 2.19
CA ARG A 71 -10.10 -1.47 3.26
C ARG A 71 -9.90 -0.73 4.58
N SER A 72 -8.66 -0.36 4.94
CA SER A 72 -8.38 0.45 6.12
C SER A 72 -9.14 1.78 6.10
N PHE A 73 -9.08 2.49 4.97
CA PHE A 73 -9.82 3.76 4.83
C PHE A 73 -11.35 3.57 4.81
N LYS A 74 -11.84 2.43 4.32
CA LYS A 74 -13.27 2.08 4.42
C LYS A 74 -13.66 1.85 5.87
N ALA A 75 -12.91 1.03 6.61
CA ALA A 75 -13.14 0.77 8.03
C ALA A 75 -13.05 2.05 8.88
N ALA A 76 -12.18 2.99 8.52
CA ALA A 76 -12.08 4.27 9.21
C ALA A 76 -13.37 5.11 9.14
N LYS A 77 -14.24 4.89 8.16
CA LYS A 77 -15.53 5.61 8.08
C LYS A 77 -16.50 5.20 9.18
N ASP A 78 -16.35 3.98 9.71
CA ASP A 78 -17.18 3.42 10.76
C ASP A 78 -16.72 3.88 12.17
N ILE A 79 -15.64 4.66 12.25
CA ILE A 79 -15.09 5.24 13.48
C ILE A 79 -15.51 6.71 13.57
N PRO A 80 -15.81 7.24 14.76
CA PRO A 80 -16.07 8.66 14.97
C PRO A 80 -14.94 9.53 14.44
N PRO A 81 -15.23 10.67 13.77
CA PRO A 81 -14.23 11.49 13.08
C PRO A 81 -13.02 11.88 13.93
N GLU A 82 -13.26 12.19 15.20
CA GLU A 82 -12.25 12.61 16.17
C GLU A 82 -11.25 11.49 16.52
N LYS A 83 -11.69 10.22 16.43
CA LYS A 83 -10.84 9.05 16.72
C LYS A 83 -10.13 8.47 15.50
N ARG A 84 -10.60 8.77 14.27
CA ARG A 84 -10.04 8.20 13.03
C ARG A 84 -8.57 8.47 12.87
N HIS A 85 -8.19 9.73 13.06
CA HIS A 85 -6.83 10.18 12.80
C HIS A 85 -5.81 9.54 13.76
N PRO A 86 -6.01 9.57 15.09
CA PRO A 86 -5.10 8.90 16.01
C PRO A 86 -4.89 7.42 15.68
N ILE A 87 -5.96 6.68 15.39
CA ILE A 87 -5.90 5.24 15.11
C ILE A 87 -5.11 4.96 13.82
N ILE A 88 -5.34 5.73 12.76
CA ILE A 88 -4.61 5.57 11.49
C ILE A 88 -3.11 5.85 11.69
N VAL A 89 -2.78 6.93 12.40
CA VAL A 89 -1.38 7.32 12.64
C VAL A 89 -0.68 6.28 13.51
N GLU A 90 -1.34 5.79 14.55
CA GLU A 90 -0.80 4.74 15.41
C GLU A 90 -0.57 3.44 14.65
N ALA A 91 -1.55 2.97 13.87
CA ALA A 91 -1.42 1.78 13.06
C ALA A 91 -0.30 1.89 12.01
N LEU A 92 -0.12 3.07 11.41
CA LEU A 92 0.99 3.33 10.51
C LEU A 92 2.33 3.29 11.25
N ALA A 93 2.44 3.96 12.40
CA ALA A 93 3.66 4.00 13.22
C ALA A 93 4.07 2.60 13.69
N GLU A 94 3.12 1.79 14.15
CA GLU A 94 3.36 0.39 14.52
C GLU A 94 3.88 -0.43 13.33
N SER A 95 3.28 -0.26 12.16
CA SER A 95 3.67 -1.01 10.95
C SER A 95 5.07 -0.63 10.48
N VAL A 96 5.41 0.67 10.52
CA VAL A 96 6.74 1.17 10.21
C VAL A 96 7.75 0.62 11.20
N ASN A 97 7.49 0.74 12.50
CA ASN A 97 8.38 0.25 13.56
C ASN A 97 8.64 -1.26 13.41
N ARG A 98 7.58 -2.04 13.16
CA ARG A 98 7.71 -3.48 12.92
C ARG A 98 8.61 -3.79 11.73
N THR A 99 8.40 -3.11 10.59
CA THR A 99 9.20 -3.32 9.37
C THR A 99 10.68 -3.12 9.62
N PHE A 100 11.03 -2.08 10.35
CA PHE A 100 12.44 -1.80 10.66
C PHE A 100 13.01 -2.74 11.72
N THR A 101 12.20 -3.13 12.72
CA THR A 101 12.63 -4.12 13.71
C THR A 101 12.87 -5.49 13.05
N GLU A 102 12.05 -5.88 12.12
CA GLU A 102 12.23 -7.09 11.32
C GLU A 102 13.50 -6.98 10.45
N PHE A 103 13.74 -5.83 9.83
CA PHE A 103 14.97 -5.59 9.08
C PHE A 103 16.22 -5.68 9.95
N ALA A 104 16.21 -5.09 11.14
CA ALA A 104 17.34 -5.11 12.07
C ALA A 104 17.75 -6.55 12.46
N LYS A 105 16.78 -7.48 12.51
CA LYS A 105 16.98 -8.89 12.85
C LYS A 105 17.47 -9.76 11.69
N LEU A 106 17.48 -9.23 10.46
CA LEU A 106 17.94 -10.00 9.30
C LEU A 106 19.45 -10.31 9.42
N PRO A 107 19.89 -11.47 8.91
CA PRO A 107 21.31 -11.76 8.74
C PRO A 107 21.97 -10.72 7.82
N PRO A 108 23.25 -10.35 8.07
CA PRO A 108 23.95 -9.31 7.32
C PRO A 108 23.91 -9.51 5.80
N GLU A 109 24.02 -10.75 5.33
CA GLU A 109 23.98 -11.14 3.92
C GLU A 109 22.62 -10.86 3.24
N GLN A 110 21.54 -10.80 4.01
CA GLN A 110 20.20 -10.52 3.49
C GLN A 110 19.83 -9.04 3.54
N LYS A 111 20.52 -8.25 4.38
CA LYS A 111 20.17 -6.84 4.61
C LYS A 111 20.31 -5.98 3.36
N ALA A 112 21.38 -6.18 2.57
CA ALA A 112 21.60 -5.39 1.36
C ALA A 112 20.49 -5.62 0.32
N ALA A 113 20.15 -6.89 0.05
CA ALA A 113 19.07 -7.23 -0.87
C ALA A 113 17.72 -6.70 -0.38
N ARG A 114 17.45 -6.81 0.92
CA ARG A 114 16.21 -6.32 1.51
C ARG A 114 16.09 -4.79 1.48
N ALA A 115 17.18 -4.08 1.72
CA ALA A 115 17.21 -2.61 1.63
C ALA A 115 16.96 -2.14 0.19
N GLU A 116 17.50 -2.85 -0.81
CA GLU A 116 17.25 -2.56 -2.21
C GLU A 116 15.80 -2.82 -2.61
N GLU A 117 15.17 -3.91 -2.14
CA GLU A 117 13.74 -4.14 -2.33
C GLU A 117 12.90 -2.99 -1.75
N MET A 118 13.22 -2.55 -0.52
CA MET A 118 12.52 -1.44 0.13
C MET A 118 12.70 -0.12 -0.63
N ARG A 119 13.89 0.12 -1.20
CA ARG A 119 14.14 1.28 -2.07
C ARG A 119 13.27 1.25 -3.32
N LEU A 120 13.27 0.12 -4.04
CA LEU A 120 12.45 -0.07 -5.24
C LEU A 120 10.95 0.05 -4.95
N ASP A 121 10.49 -0.46 -3.82
CA ASP A 121 9.11 -0.31 -3.37
C ASP A 121 8.76 1.15 -3.06
N ALA A 122 9.67 1.89 -2.44
CA ALA A 122 9.50 3.32 -2.19
C ALA A 122 9.38 4.11 -3.50
N GLU A 123 10.25 3.84 -4.49
CA GLU A 123 10.21 4.47 -5.81
C GLU A 123 8.91 4.15 -6.57
N ARG A 124 8.47 2.89 -6.53
CA ARG A 124 7.19 2.48 -7.14
C ARG A 124 6.02 3.20 -6.49
N THR A 125 6.03 3.30 -5.17
CA THR A 125 4.99 3.97 -4.39
C THR A 125 4.97 5.47 -4.71
N GLU A 126 6.12 6.12 -4.74
CA GLU A 126 6.26 7.53 -5.12
C GLU A 126 5.74 7.77 -6.54
N LYS A 127 6.20 6.98 -7.52
CA LYS A 127 5.77 7.07 -8.92
C LYS A 127 4.27 6.90 -9.05
N TYR A 128 3.66 5.98 -8.29
CA TYR A 128 2.23 5.76 -8.27
C TYR A 128 1.50 6.94 -7.62
N PHE A 129 2.00 7.43 -6.49
CA PHE A 129 1.45 8.55 -5.76
C PHE A 129 1.45 9.84 -6.58
N ARG A 130 2.51 10.10 -7.35
CA ARG A 130 2.62 11.26 -8.25
C ARG A 130 1.61 11.26 -9.41
N ARG A 131 0.98 10.11 -9.72
CA ARG A 131 -0.07 10.03 -10.75
C ARG A 131 -1.41 10.58 -10.27
N PHE A 132 -1.62 10.69 -8.98
CA PHE A 132 -2.83 11.30 -8.45
C PHE A 132 -2.81 12.82 -8.58
N SER A 133 -3.99 13.43 -8.71
CA SER A 133 -4.09 14.88 -8.67
C SER A 133 -3.53 15.44 -7.35
N LYS A 134 -2.97 16.66 -7.37
CA LYS A 134 -2.46 17.32 -6.15
C LYS A 134 -3.51 17.39 -5.04
N LYS A 135 -4.79 17.59 -5.40
CA LYS A 135 -5.92 17.54 -4.46
C LYS A 135 -6.04 16.19 -3.77
N THR A 136 -5.91 15.09 -4.51
CA THR A 136 -5.97 13.72 -3.98
C THR A 136 -4.76 13.43 -3.11
N GLN A 137 -3.56 13.83 -3.54
CA GLN A 137 -2.32 13.70 -2.76
C GLN A 137 -2.45 14.44 -1.43
N ARG A 138 -2.89 15.71 -1.45
CA ARG A 138 -3.14 16.51 -0.25
C ARG A 138 -4.16 15.86 0.67
N LYS A 139 -5.27 15.34 0.13
CA LYS A 139 -6.31 14.65 0.93
C LYS A 139 -5.76 13.36 1.58
N ALA A 140 -4.99 12.57 0.87
CA ALA A 140 -4.38 11.35 1.42
C ALA A 140 -3.36 11.66 2.52
N LEU A 141 -2.53 12.68 2.33
CA LEU A 141 -1.53 13.09 3.30
C LEU A 141 -2.10 13.96 4.43
N SER A 142 -3.22 14.65 4.19
CA SER A 142 -3.91 15.38 5.27
C SER A 142 -4.40 14.46 6.38
N LEU A 143 -4.73 13.23 6.04
CA LEU A 143 -5.06 12.20 7.03
C LEU A 143 -3.85 11.79 7.89
N LEU A 144 -2.64 11.99 7.38
CA LEU A 144 -1.40 11.58 8.04
C LEU A 144 -0.61 12.76 8.64
N ALA A 145 -0.68 13.94 8.00
CA ALA A 145 0.26 15.02 8.26
C ALA A 145 -0.34 16.36 8.74
N ASN A 146 -1.64 16.57 8.62
CA ASN A 146 -2.24 17.89 8.87
C ASN A 146 -2.59 18.17 10.34
N THR A 147 -2.38 17.23 11.24
CA THR A 147 -2.45 17.54 12.67
C THR A 147 -1.03 17.70 13.23
N PRO A 148 -0.79 18.67 14.09
CA PRO A 148 0.51 18.80 14.77
C PRO A 148 0.97 17.50 15.44
N GLY A 149 0.02 16.72 15.98
CA GLY A 149 0.28 15.39 16.53
C GLY A 149 0.67 14.33 15.52
N GLY A 150 0.07 14.32 14.32
CA GLY A 150 0.36 13.33 13.28
C GLY A 150 1.78 13.42 12.75
N ARG A 151 2.26 14.62 12.44
CA ARG A 151 3.66 14.84 12.03
C ARG A 151 4.64 14.48 13.14
N ALA A 152 4.36 14.89 14.36
CA ALA A 152 5.20 14.56 15.50
C ALA A 152 5.26 13.04 15.73
N GLN A 153 4.16 12.31 15.58
CA GLN A 153 4.14 10.85 15.72
C GLN A 153 4.87 10.16 14.58
N ILE A 154 4.69 10.60 13.31
CA ILE A 154 5.45 10.04 12.18
C ILE A 154 6.94 10.31 12.35
N ASN A 155 7.33 11.52 12.72
CA ASN A 155 8.73 11.84 12.99
C ASN A 155 9.27 11.03 14.17
N ARG A 156 8.53 10.89 15.27
CA ARG A 156 8.92 10.01 16.39
C ARG A 156 9.05 8.55 15.95
N ALA A 157 8.14 8.03 15.13
CA ALA A 157 8.26 6.68 14.62
C ALA A 157 9.54 6.51 13.78
N ILE A 158 9.84 7.47 12.91
CA ILE A 158 11.08 7.48 12.13
C ILE A 158 12.31 7.60 13.05
N ASP A 159 12.29 8.48 14.04
CA ASP A 159 13.42 8.72 14.96
C ASP A 159 13.60 7.53 15.91
N THR A 160 12.53 6.97 16.48
CA THR A 160 12.58 5.77 17.33
C THR A 160 13.13 4.58 16.55
N THR A 161 12.72 4.48 15.31
CA THR A 161 13.17 3.43 14.39
C THR A 161 14.64 3.60 14.01
N SER A 162 15.09 4.84 13.84
CA SER A 162 16.50 5.14 13.61
C SER A 162 17.39 4.72 14.79
N ASN A 163 16.85 4.70 16.01
CA ASN A 163 17.59 4.30 17.20
C ASN A 163 17.70 2.77 17.36
N VAL A 164 16.80 1.99 16.75
CA VAL A 164 16.85 0.52 16.77
C VAL A 164 17.84 -0.03 15.73
N LEU A 165 18.13 0.75 14.69
CA LEU A 165 19.00 0.38 13.59
C LEU A 165 20.47 0.70 13.89
N SER A 166 21.38 -0.21 13.55
CA SER A 166 22.80 0.07 13.54
C SER A 166 23.16 1.20 12.57
N PRO A 167 24.31 1.87 12.69
CA PRO A 167 24.76 2.86 11.72
C PRO A 167 24.81 2.31 10.29
N GLU A 168 25.23 1.07 10.12
CA GLU A 168 25.30 0.35 8.84
C GLU A 168 23.89 0.15 8.27
N ASP A 169 22.94 -0.30 9.08
CA ASP A 169 21.55 -0.51 8.69
C ASP A 169 20.90 0.81 8.26
N ARG A 170 21.17 1.90 8.99
CA ARG A 170 20.71 3.24 8.62
C ARG A 170 21.25 3.70 7.26
N LYS A 171 22.53 3.38 6.99
CA LYS A 171 23.15 3.69 5.69
C LYS A 171 22.46 2.92 4.55
N LEU A 172 22.19 1.63 4.76
CA LEU A 172 21.50 0.79 3.76
C LEU A 172 20.07 1.29 3.49
N LEU A 173 19.31 1.64 4.51
CA LEU A 173 17.93 2.09 4.39
C LEU A 173 17.79 3.58 4.00
N GLY A 174 18.85 4.34 4.10
CA GLY A 174 18.85 5.78 3.83
C GLY A 174 18.16 6.18 2.52
N PRO A 175 18.45 5.54 1.38
CA PRO A 175 17.80 5.83 0.12
C PRO A 175 16.26 5.67 0.17
N ALA A 176 15.74 4.57 0.74
CA ALA A 176 14.30 4.35 0.87
C ALA A 176 13.64 5.37 1.79
N VAL A 177 14.26 5.65 2.95
CA VAL A 177 13.78 6.65 3.92
C VAL A 177 13.74 8.04 3.30
N LYS A 178 14.73 8.41 2.49
CA LYS A 178 14.77 9.69 1.78
C LYS A 178 13.58 9.86 0.85
N ILE A 179 13.21 8.82 0.09
CA ILE A 179 12.06 8.84 -0.81
C ILE A 179 10.76 9.03 -0.01
N TRP A 180 10.58 8.28 1.08
CA TRP A 180 9.38 8.44 1.92
C TRP A 180 9.28 9.83 2.54
N LYS A 181 10.39 10.39 3.03
CA LYS A 181 10.42 11.76 3.55
C LYS A 181 10.05 12.78 2.47
N SER A 182 10.60 12.65 1.27
CA SER A 182 10.29 13.57 0.17
C SER A 182 8.80 13.57 -0.18
N MET A 183 8.16 12.40 -0.21
CA MET A 183 6.72 12.31 -0.45
C MET A 183 5.88 13.04 0.61
N LEU A 184 6.31 13.03 1.87
CA LEU A 184 5.63 13.73 2.96
C LEU A 184 5.86 15.25 2.91
N GLU A 185 7.00 15.70 2.38
CA GLU A 185 7.38 17.12 2.29
C GLU A 185 6.75 17.84 1.09
N GLU A 186 6.56 17.16 -0.04
CA GLU A 186 6.02 17.75 -1.28
C GLU A 186 4.56 18.21 -1.19
N VAL A 187 3.87 17.96 -0.09
CA VAL A 187 2.45 18.26 0.09
C VAL A 187 2.21 19.45 1.03
N LYS A 188 3.26 20.24 1.25
CA LYS A 188 3.14 21.55 1.90
C LYS A 188 2.29 22.53 1.09
#